data_5a1d90398be58c9d78f5fa7131cd76a3
#
_entry.id   5a1d90398be58c9d78f5fa7131cd76a3
#
_cell.length_a   1.000
_cell.length_b   1.000
_cell.length_c   1.000
_cell.angle_alpha   90.00
_cell.angle_beta   90.00
_cell.angle_gamma   90.00
#
_symmetry.space_group_name_H-M   'P 1'
#
loop_
_entity.id
_entity.type
_entity.pdbx_description
1 polymer ?
#
loop_
_entity_poly.entity_id
_entity_poly.type
_entity_poly.pdbx_seq_one_letter_code
_entity_poly.pdbx_strand_id
1 'polypeptide(L)'
;MTRFTVSLLAFLGASVVTLTGQVHAEPYPAGDAEKGAKVFKKCVSCHMVGDKAKNRVGPHLNNIIGREIAVLEDYRYSKAMKAYAEKEPVWSKAVLDAYLANPRKAVKGTRMAFAGLRKEKDRHDVIEYMKQASK
;
A
#
# COMPACT_ATOMS: atom_id res chain seq x y z
N MET A 1 -17.07 -17.75 77.58
CA MET A 1 -17.16 -18.65 76.39
C MET A 1 -17.72 -17.86 75.26
N THR A 2 -16.84 -17.20 74.43
CA THR A 2 -17.23 -16.26 73.43
C THR A 2 -16.97 -16.89 72.05
N ARG A 3 -18.04 -17.15 71.31
CA ARG A 3 -17.97 -17.77 70.00
C ARG A 3 -17.79 -16.65 68.94
N PHE A 4 -16.63 -16.62 68.24
CA PHE A 4 -16.42 -15.79 67.08
C PHE A 4 -16.93 -16.50 65.84
N THR A 5 -17.94 -15.93 65.21
CA THR A 5 -18.43 -16.36 63.89
C THR A 5 -17.64 -15.62 62.81
N VAL A 6 -16.86 -16.34 62.03
CA VAL A 6 -16.15 -15.83 60.87
C VAL A 6 -17.07 -15.83 59.66
N SER A 7 -17.45 -14.67 59.17
CA SER A 7 -18.26 -14.48 57.98
C SER A 7 -17.33 -14.50 56.74
N LEU A 8 -17.50 -15.52 55.91
CA LEU A 8 -16.74 -15.70 54.67
C LEU A 8 -17.44 -14.93 53.53
N LEU A 9 -16.92 -13.77 53.16
CA LEU A 9 -17.39 -13.00 52.00
C LEU A 9 -16.79 -13.61 50.74
N ALA A 10 -17.60 -14.26 49.93
CA ALA A 10 -17.23 -14.75 48.61
C ALA A 10 -17.29 -13.60 47.62
N PHE A 11 -16.11 -13.15 47.13
CA PHE A 11 -16.02 -12.24 45.99
C PHE A 11 -16.24 -13.03 44.70
N LEU A 12 -17.41 -12.88 44.07
CA LEU A 12 -17.60 -13.28 42.64
C LEU A 12 -16.88 -12.28 41.76
N GLY A 13 -15.70 -12.66 41.30
CA GLY A 13 -15.00 -11.94 40.25
C GLY A 13 -15.68 -12.18 38.90
N ALA A 14 -16.38 -11.17 38.37
CA ALA A 14 -16.87 -11.19 37.00
C ALA A 14 -15.71 -10.97 36.04
N SER A 15 -15.22 -12.02 35.39
CA SER A 15 -14.22 -11.91 34.33
C SER A 15 -14.89 -11.33 33.08
N VAL A 16 -14.61 -10.05 32.77
CA VAL A 16 -14.99 -9.40 31.52
C VAL A 16 -14.03 -9.91 30.44
N VAL A 17 -14.47 -10.82 29.60
CA VAL A 17 -13.76 -11.25 28.40
C VAL A 17 -13.97 -10.16 27.35
N THR A 18 -13.02 -9.26 27.20
CA THR A 18 -12.98 -8.31 26.07
C THR A 18 -12.55 -9.08 24.82
N LEU A 19 -13.50 -9.42 23.94
CA LEU A 19 -13.20 -9.87 22.59
C LEU A 19 -12.64 -8.67 21.81
N THR A 20 -11.33 -8.53 21.76
CA THR A 20 -10.68 -7.68 20.78
C THR A 20 -10.76 -8.36 19.43
N GLY A 21 -11.76 -7.97 18.63
CA GLY A 21 -11.86 -8.40 17.24
C GLY A 21 -10.62 -7.91 16.47
N GLN A 22 -9.69 -8.83 16.21
CA GLN A 22 -8.60 -8.57 15.29
C GLN A 22 -9.20 -8.51 13.89
N VAL A 23 -9.22 -7.30 13.31
CA VAL A 23 -9.50 -7.12 11.89
C VAL A 23 -8.30 -7.68 11.14
N HIS A 24 -8.36 -8.94 10.76
CA HIS A 24 -7.42 -9.53 9.82
C HIS A 24 -7.71 -8.92 8.45
N ALA A 25 -6.99 -7.86 8.09
CA ALA A 25 -6.92 -7.47 6.70
C ALA A 25 -6.28 -8.63 5.94
N GLU A 26 -7.01 -9.20 4.97
CA GLU A 26 -6.47 -10.26 4.11
C GLU A 26 -5.14 -9.79 3.52
N PRO A 27 -4.08 -10.60 3.62
CA PRO A 27 -2.77 -10.20 3.12
C PRO A 27 -2.85 -10.01 1.60
N TYR A 28 -2.40 -8.85 1.11
CA TYR A 28 -2.31 -8.60 -0.33
C TYR A 28 -1.47 -9.72 -1.00
N PRO A 29 -1.98 -10.38 -2.06
CA PRO A 29 -1.33 -11.53 -2.66
C PRO A 29 0.13 -11.25 -3.05
N ALA A 30 1.00 -12.21 -2.81
CA ALA A 30 2.40 -12.12 -3.22
C ALA A 30 2.52 -12.22 -4.73
N GLY A 31 3.34 -11.34 -5.33
CA GLY A 31 3.71 -11.41 -6.74
C GLY A 31 5.06 -12.11 -6.95
N ASP A 32 5.36 -12.38 -8.21
CA ASP A 32 6.62 -12.94 -8.67
C ASP A 32 7.49 -11.80 -9.24
N ALA A 33 8.56 -11.44 -8.55
CA ALA A 33 9.40 -10.31 -8.94
C ALA A 33 10.12 -10.51 -10.28
N GLU A 34 10.48 -11.73 -10.68
CA GLU A 34 11.11 -11.99 -11.98
C GLU A 34 10.12 -11.73 -13.13
N LYS A 35 8.87 -12.16 -12.97
CA LYS A 35 7.80 -11.83 -13.91
C LYS A 35 7.48 -10.35 -13.88
N GLY A 36 7.49 -9.75 -12.68
CA GLY A 36 7.33 -8.32 -12.47
C GLY A 36 8.35 -7.47 -13.22
N ALA A 37 9.62 -7.90 -13.26
CA ALA A 37 10.66 -7.25 -14.05
C ALA A 37 10.32 -7.22 -15.56
N LYS A 38 9.69 -8.27 -16.09
CA LYS A 38 9.22 -8.31 -17.47
C LYS A 38 8.05 -7.36 -17.71
N VAL A 39 7.12 -7.29 -16.75
CA VAL A 39 6.00 -6.34 -16.81
C VAL A 39 6.49 -4.91 -16.71
N PHE A 40 7.48 -4.62 -15.85
CA PHE A 40 8.07 -3.30 -15.63
C PHE A 40 8.69 -2.70 -16.91
N LYS A 41 9.05 -3.50 -17.90
CA LYS A 41 9.50 -3.00 -19.22
C LYS A 41 8.50 -2.03 -19.87
N LYS A 42 7.23 -2.10 -19.50
CA LYS A 42 6.19 -1.14 -19.94
C LYS A 42 6.28 0.22 -19.25
N CYS A 43 7.08 0.33 -18.18
CA CYS A 43 7.20 1.50 -17.31
C CYS A 43 8.52 2.25 -17.54
N VAL A 44 9.57 1.58 -18.01
CA VAL A 44 10.95 2.09 -18.07
C VAL A 44 11.15 3.30 -18.99
N SER A 45 10.25 3.53 -19.93
CA SER A 45 10.30 4.74 -20.78
C SER A 45 10.10 6.02 -19.96
N CYS A 46 9.32 5.94 -18.88
CA CYS A 46 8.94 7.08 -18.05
C CYS A 46 9.45 7.00 -16.61
N HIS A 47 9.69 5.82 -16.08
CA HIS A 47 10.05 5.61 -14.66
C HIS A 47 11.36 4.85 -14.51
N MET A 48 11.98 5.02 -13.35
CA MET A 48 13.15 4.25 -12.93
C MET A 48 12.92 3.70 -11.52
N VAL A 49 13.58 2.56 -11.22
CA VAL A 49 13.69 1.96 -9.91
C VAL A 49 15.11 1.39 -9.73
N GLY A 50 15.63 1.33 -8.51
CA GLY A 50 16.97 0.86 -8.17
C GLY A 50 17.95 1.98 -7.85
N ASP A 51 19.21 1.65 -7.59
CA ASP A 51 20.24 2.56 -7.06
C ASP A 51 20.47 3.83 -7.89
N LYS A 52 20.31 3.74 -9.19
CA LYS A 52 20.50 4.87 -10.10
C LYS A 52 19.19 5.55 -10.50
N ALA A 53 18.09 5.25 -9.78
CA ALA A 53 16.79 5.81 -10.11
C ALA A 53 16.73 7.32 -9.91
N LYS A 54 16.23 7.99 -10.90
CA LYS A 54 15.98 9.44 -10.92
C LYS A 54 14.64 9.74 -11.58
N ASN A 55 14.11 10.93 -11.33
CA ASN A 55 12.94 11.42 -12.03
C ASN A 55 13.21 11.55 -13.53
N ARG A 56 12.23 11.18 -14.34
CA ARG A 56 12.21 11.28 -15.80
C ARG A 56 10.91 11.96 -16.24
N VAL A 57 10.25 11.43 -17.26
CA VAL A 57 8.88 11.84 -17.61
C VAL A 57 7.92 11.60 -16.44
N GLY A 58 8.10 10.49 -15.73
CA GLY A 58 7.47 10.17 -14.45
C GLY A 58 8.45 10.23 -13.28
N PRO A 59 7.97 10.22 -12.03
CA PRO A 59 8.83 10.17 -10.85
C PRO A 59 9.55 8.82 -10.75
N HIS A 60 10.67 8.78 -10.02
CA HIS A 60 11.28 7.50 -9.66
C HIS A 60 10.36 6.70 -8.74
N LEU A 61 10.48 5.37 -8.78
CA LEU A 61 9.57 4.47 -8.05
C LEU A 61 10.23 3.76 -6.86
N ASN A 62 11.43 4.23 -6.42
CA ASN A 62 12.04 3.68 -5.22
C ASN A 62 11.14 3.88 -4.01
N ASN A 63 11.02 2.83 -3.20
CA ASN A 63 10.21 2.81 -1.99
C ASN A 63 8.75 3.25 -2.22
N ILE A 64 8.21 2.95 -3.42
CA ILE A 64 6.85 3.34 -3.77
C ILE A 64 5.81 2.74 -2.82
N ILE A 65 6.04 1.50 -2.34
CA ILE A 65 5.15 0.85 -1.38
C ILE A 65 5.30 1.52 -0.02
N GLY A 66 4.22 2.07 0.50
CA GLY A 66 4.21 2.81 1.78
C GLY A 66 4.60 4.29 1.65
N ARG A 67 5.06 4.75 0.48
CA ARG A 67 5.39 6.15 0.24
C ARG A 67 4.13 7.00 0.11
N GLU A 68 4.17 8.21 0.65
CA GLU A 68 3.12 9.20 0.45
C GLU A 68 2.94 9.55 -1.02
N ILE A 69 1.68 9.76 -1.43
CA ILE A 69 1.34 10.09 -2.81
C ILE A 69 1.70 11.56 -3.07
N ALA A 70 2.37 11.81 -4.18
CA ALA A 70 2.79 13.15 -4.61
C ALA A 70 3.78 13.86 -3.67
N VAL A 71 4.60 13.12 -2.90
CA VAL A 71 5.51 13.66 -1.87
C VAL A 71 6.86 14.15 -2.41
N LEU A 72 7.34 13.68 -3.58
CA LEU A 72 8.67 14.05 -4.06
C LEU A 72 8.74 15.54 -4.43
N GLU A 73 9.58 16.29 -3.73
CA GLU A 73 9.73 17.75 -3.91
C GLU A 73 10.37 18.12 -5.26
N ASP A 74 11.27 17.26 -5.75
CA ASP A 74 12.00 17.40 -7.01
C ASP A 74 11.21 16.90 -8.24
N TYR A 75 9.92 16.54 -8.06
CA TYR A 75 9.04 16.11 -9.16
C TYR A 75 7.74 16.93 -9.21
N ARG A 76 7.45 17.49 -10.40
CA ARG A 76 6.24 18.30 -10.61
C ARG A 76 5.00 17.44 -10.88
N TYR A 77 4.27 17.07 -9.83
CA TYR A 77 3.01 16.36 -9.94
C TYR A 77 1.88 17.18 -10.57
N SER A 78 0.92 16.50 -11.22
CA SER A 78 -0.29 17.14 -11.72
C SER A 78 -1.20 17.56 -10.56
N LYS A 79 -2.06 18.57 -10.81
CA LYS A 79 -3.12 18.94 -9.85
C LYS A 79 -4.00 17.74 -9.49
N ALA A 80 -4.33 16.90 -10.50
CA ALA A 80 -5.13 15.70 -10.30
C ALA A 80 -4.47 14.68 -9.36
N MET A 81 -3.14 14.48 -9.47
CA MET A 81 -2.41 13.57 -8.57
C MET A 81 -2.32 14.13 -7.14
N LYS A 82 -2.17 15.45 -6.98
CA LYS A 82 -2.20 16.09 -5.66
C LYS A 82 -3.57 15.96 -5.00
N ALA A 83 -4.65 16.19 -5.73
CA ALA A 83 -6.01 15.99 -5.23
C ALA A 83 -6.34 14.51 -4.94
N TYR A 84 -5.69 13.57 -5.65
CA TYR A 84 -5.81 12.15 -5.34
C TYR A 84 -5.11 11.82 -4.02
N ALA A 85 -3.96 12.43 -3.72
CA ALA A 85 -3.23 12.26 -2.46
C ALA A 85 -4.04 12.70 -1.22
N GLU A 86 -4.97 13.64 -1.38
CA GLU A 86 -5.86 14.06 -0.28
C GLU A 86 -6.87 12.96 0.11
N LYS A 87 -7.20 12.06 -0.82
CA LYS A 87 -8.15 10.95 -0.62
C LYS A 87 -7.43 9.64 -0.25
N GLU A 88 -6.32 9.42 -0.90
CA GLU A 88 -5.45 8.24 -0.75
C GLU A 88 -4.06 8.75 -0.42
N PRO A 89 -3.71 8.91 0.86
CA PRO A 89 -2.45 9.57 1.23
C PRO A 89 -1.20 8.74 0.92
N VAL A 90 -1.33 7.42 0.86
CA VAL A 90 -0.19 6.49 0.78
C VAL A 90 -0.37 5.47 -0.33
N TRP A 91 0.68 5.16 -1.06
CA TRP A 91 0.74 4.04 -1.99
C TRP A 91 0.78 2.70 -1.25
N SER A 92 -0.33 2.26 -0.66
CA SER A 92 -0.44 0.87 -0.23
C SER A 92 -0.43 -0.06 -1.45
N LYS A 93 -0.17 -1.36 -1.26
CA LYS A 93 -0.24 -2.32 -2.37
C LYS A 93 -1.62 -2.32 -3.04
N ALA A 94 -2.69 -2.23 -2.26
CA ALA A 94 -4.06 -2.21 -2.76
C ALA A 94 -4.36 -0.93 -3.57
N VAL A 95 -3.95 0.25 -3.08
CA VAL A 95 -4.10 1.52 -3.79
C VAL A 95 -3.31 1.51 -5.10
N LEU A 96 -2.08 1.00 -5.06
CA LEU A 96 -1.23 0.89 -6.24
C LEU A 96 -1.80 -0.10 -7.27
N ASP A 97 -2.34 -1.23 -6.83
CA ASP A 97 -3.03 -2.20 -7.67
C ASP A 97 -4.22 -1.58 -8.40
N ALA A 98 -5.11 -0.93 -7.65
CA ALA A 98 -6.27 -0.25 -8.22
C ALA A 98 -5.87 0.85 -9.23
N TYR A 99 -4.82 1.62 -8.90
CA TYR A 99 -4.27 2.63 -9.80
C TYR A 99 -3.70 2.01 -11.08
N LEU A 100 -2.89 0.95 -10.96
CA LEU A 100 -2.28 0.27 -12.10
C LEU A 100 -3.30 -0.46 -12.97
N ALA A 101 -4.45 -0.87 -12.44
CA ALA A 101 -5.52 -1.48 -13.23
C ALA A 101 -6.07 -0.50 -14.28
N ASN A 102 -6.27 0.76 -13.91
CA ASN A 102 -6.71 1.83 -14.81
C ASN A 102 -6.35 3.22 -14.25
N PRO A 103 -5.16 3.76 -14.55
CA PRO A 103 -4.71 5.05 -14.02
C PRO A 103 -5.65 6.22 -14.32
N ARG A 104 -6.27 6.23 -15.51
CA ARG A 104 -7.19 7.32 -15.91
C ARG A 104 -8.52 7.27 -15.17
N LYS A 105 -8.97 6.08 -14.78
CA LYS A 105 -10.18 5.91 -13.97
C LYS A 105 -9.90 6.30 -12.52
N ALA A 106 -8.76 5.86 -11.96
CA ALA A 106 -8.38 6.14 -10.59
C ALA A 106 -8.10 7.64 -10.37
N VAL A 107 -7.36 8.26 -11.30
CA VAL A 107 -6.99 9.68 -11.23
C VAL A 107 -7.44 10.38 -12.50
N LYS A 108 -8.66 10.92 -12.48
CA LYS A 108 -9.17 11.71 -13.62
C LYS A 108 -8.30 12.94 -13.86
N GLY A 109 -7.77 13.07 -15.06
CA GLY A 109 -6.84 14.14 -15.40
C GLY A 109 -5.37 13.82 -15.08
N THR A 110 -5.03 12.56 -14.83
CA THR A 110 -3.63 12.12 -14.74
C THR A 110 -2.87 12.43 -16.02
N ARG A 111 -1.60 12.81 -15.87
CA ARG A 111 -0.67 12.99 -17.01
C ARG A 111 0.03 11.69 -17.42
N MET A 112 -0.16 10.62 -16.67
CA MET A 112 0.38 9.30 -16.99
C MET A 112 -0.38 8.68 -18.16
N ALA A 113 0.26 8.66 -19.32
CA ALA A 113 -0.30 8.12 -20.57
C ALA A 113 -0.13 6.59 -20.61
N PHE A 114 -0.78 5.89 -19.71
CA PHE A 114 -0.73 4.43 -19.60
C PHE A 114 -2.14 3.84 -19.55
N ALA A 115 -2.37 2.78 -20.33
CA ALA A 115 -3.70 2.16 -20.43
C ALA A 115 -4.07 1.29 -19.22
N GLY A 116 -3.09 0.95 -18.38
CA GLY A 116 -3.24 0.06 -17.25
C GLY A 116 -2.87 -1.40 -17.54
N LEU A 117 -2.80 -2.18 -16.47
CA LEU A 117 -2.55 -3.62 -16.47
C LEU A 117 -3.84 -4.36 -16.16
N ARG A 118 -4.49 -4.94 -17.18
CA ARG A 118 -5.77 -5.65 -17.00
C ARG A 118 -5.65 -6.92 -16.17
N LYS A 119 -4.52 -7.65 -16.32
CA LYS A 119 -4.29 -8.89 -15.58
C LYS A 119 -3.85 -8.57 -14.16
N GLU A 120 -4.60 -9.04 -13.19
CA GLU A 120 -4.32 -8.89 -11.77
C GLU A 120 -2.94 -9.44 -11.43
N LYS A 121 -2.62 -10.63 -11.94
CA LYS A 121 -1.31 -11.23 -11.73
C LYS A 121 -0.15 -10.34 -12.20
N ASP A 122 -0.25 -9.67 -13.33
CA ASP A 122 0.78 -8.75 -13.81
C ASP A 122 0.97 -7.58 -12.84
N ARG A 123 -0.11 -7.11 -12.20
CA ARG A 123 -0.07 -6.04 -11.21
C ARG A 123 0.62 -6.50 -9.93
N HIS A 124 0.27 -7.68 -9.41
CA HIS A 124 0.93 -8.26 -8.23
C HIS A 124 2.43 -8.47 -8.49
N ASP A 125 2.77 -9.03 -9.64
CA ASP A 125 4.16 -9.31 -10.03
C ASP A 125 4.97 -8.01 -10.12
N VAL A 126 4.46 -6.96 -10.77
CA VAL A 126 5.20 -5.69 -10.91
C VAL A 126 5.32 -4.92 -9.59
N ILE A 127 4.33 -5.00 -8.72
CA ILE A 127 4.38 -4.41 -7.37
C ILE A 127 5.48 -5.09 -6.55
N GLU A 128 5.57 -6.42 -6.60
CA GLU A 128 6.62 -7.15 -5.90
C GLU A 128 8.01 -6.83 -6.47
N TYR A 129 8.14 -6.73 -7.79
CA TYR A 129 9.39 -6.28 -8.42
C TYR A 129 9.81 -4.90 -7.93
N MET A 130 8.93 -3.91 -7.95
CA MET A 130 9.24 -2.55 -7.50
C MET A 130 9.67 -2.51 -6.03
N LYS A 131 9.04 -3.34 -5.18
CA LYS A 131 9.42 -3.48 -3.77
C LYS A 131 10.85 -4.02 -3.62
N GLN A 132 11.22 -5.05 -4.37
CA GLN A 132 12.54 -5.66 -4.28
C GLN A 132 13.64 -4.82 -4.93
N ALA A 133 13.36 -4.18 -6.05
CA ALA A 133 14.31 -3.35 -6.79
C ALA A 133 14.63 -2.02 -6.08
N SER A 134 13.88 -1.66 -5.06
CA SER A 134 14.06 -0.42 -4.28
C SER A 134 15.01 -0.57 -3.08
N LYS A 135 15.68 -1.69 -2.96
CA LYS A 135 16.60 -1.99 -1.83
C LYS A 135 17.96 -1.39 -2.08
#